data_5077f1a8445d8891f71e6fa0d8420515
#
_entry.id   5077f1a8445d8891f71e6fa0d8420515
#
_cell.length_a   1.000
_cell.length_b   1.000
_cell.length_c   1.000
_cell.angle_alpha   90.00
_cell.angle_beta   90.00
_cell.angle_gamma   90.00
#
_symmetry.space_group_name_H-M   'P 1'
#
loop_
_entity.id
_entity.type
_entity.pdbx_description
1 polymer ?
#
loop_
_entity_poly.entity_id
_entity_poly.type
_entity_poly.pdbx_seq_one_letter_code
_entity_poly.pdbx_strand_id
1 'polypeptide(L)'
;MIPELLLIDKPKGITSFGVIRVLRRQFREGRGIFLDELQGAREVASGDIGTGTVTDDTTAATQQVAKKIPRMGHAGTLDPLATGLMLIGIGPGTKKLTELVKLDKEYVAEIRIGERRTTGDLEGDVVEEKVVVDLTKEEVADALVTLIGEQELPVSAYSAIKVDGVPMYKRARKAEQKGEEVTEVPVRVMKVYEVELLKFEMAGDRAVATVRFFVGSGTYIRSLAEELGRRLNYPATLQNLRRTKVGEFDIKDAKQLDDF
;
A
#
# COMPACT_ATOMS: atom_id res chain seq x y z
N MET A 1 -20.74 -17.22 -2.66
CA MET A 1 -19.41 -17.92 -2.64
C MET A 1 -18.35 -16.89 -2.34
N ILE A 2 -17.50 -17.09 -1.32
CA ILE A 2 -16.44 -16.14 -0.95
C ILE A 2 -15.42 -16.06 -2.09
N PRO A 3 -15.10 -14.85 -2.62
CA PRO A 3 -14.16 -14.71 -3.73
C PRO A 3 -12.74 -15.12 -3.28
N GLU A 4 -11.97 -15.76 -4.15
CA GLU A 4 -10.58 -16.09 -3.88
C GLU A 4 -9.65 -14.88 -3.91
N LEU A 5 -10.01 -13.85 -4.68
CA LEU A 5 -9.29 -12.59 -4.80
C LEU A 5 -10.27 -11.43 -4.56
N LEU A 6 -9.88 -10.51 -3.69
CA LEU A 6 -10.64 -9.31 -3.36
C LEU A 6 -9.78 -8.08 -3.62
N LEU A 7 -10.33 -7.10 -4.33
CA LEU A 7 -9.73 -5.80 -4.57
C LEU A 7 -10.25 -4.82 -3.53
N ILE A 8 -9.34 -4.19 -2.78
CA ILE A 8 -9.68 -3.24 -1.72
C ILE A 8 -8.98 -1.91 -1.98
N ASP A 9 -9.73 -0.82 -1.90
CA ASP A 9 -9.17 0.52 -1.79
C ASP A 9 -8.77 0.77 -0.33
N LYS A 10 -7.47 0.69 -0.07
CA LYS A 10 -6.93 0.92 1.27
C LYS A 10 -7.01 2.41 1.62
N PRO A 11 -7.66 2.79 2.70
CA PRO A 11 -7.65 4.17 3.15
C PRO A 11 -6.32 4.53 3.84
N LYS A 12 -6.10 5.83 4.04
CA LYS A 12 -4.94 6.38 4.75
C LYS A 12 -4.95 6.00 6.24
N GLY A 13 -3.78 5.89 6.84
CA GLY A 13 -3.61 5.71 8.29
C GLY A 13 -3.65 4.27 8.78
N ILE A 14 -3.99 3.29 7.92
CA ILE A 14 -3.99 1.86 8.27
C ILE A 14 -2.86 1.12 7.54
N THR A 15 -2.23 0.16 8.21
CA THR A 15 -1.24 -0.72 7.58
C THR A 15 -1.92 -1.74 6.66
N SER A 16 -1.18 -2.28 5.68
CA SER A 16 -1.68 -3.38 4.82
C SER A 16 -2.15 -4.59 5.62
N PHE A 17 -1.47 -4.92 6.73
CA PHE A 17 -1.92 -5.98 7.64
C PHE A 17 -3.15 -5.54 8.46
N GLY A 18 -3.29 -4.26 8.74
CA GLY A 18 -4.47 -3.66 9.36
C GLY A 18 -5.74 -3.91 8.53
N VAL A 19 -5.66 -3.75 7.20
CA VAL A 19 -6.75 -4.11 6.28
C VAL A 19 -7.18 -5.58 6.46
N ILE A 20 -6.22 -6.51 6.51
CA ILE A 20 -6.52 -7.93 6.74
C ILE A 20 -7.20 -8.15 8.09
N ARG A 21 -6.81 -7.42 9.15
CA ARG A 21 -7.47 -7.53 10.46
C ARG A 21 -8.92 -7.06 10.42
N VAL A 22 -9.19 -5.95 9.72
CA VAL A 22 -10.57 -5.46 9.52
C VAL A 22 -11.40 -6.48 8.75
N LEU A 23 -10.91 -6.98 7.62
CA LEU A 23 -11.62 -7.99 6.83
C LEU A 23 -11.91 -9.28 7.62
N ARG A 24 -10.96 -9.73 8.44
CA ARG A 24 -11.17 -10.89 9.33
C ARG A 24 -12.23 -10.64 10.39
N ARG A 25 -12.31 -9.41 10.92
CA ARG A 25 -13.35 -9.01 11.87
C ARG A 25 -14.71 -8.99 11.18
N GLN A 26 -14.83 -8.32 10.03
CA GLN A 26 -16.08 -8.27 9.24
C GLN A 26 -16.56 -9.67 8.87
N PHE A 27 -15.64 -10.55 8.44
CA PHE A 27 -15.97 -11.95 8.14
C PHE A 27 -16.54 -12.69 9.36
N ARG A 28 -15.93 -12.55 10.56
CA ARG A 28 -16.39 -13.18 11.80
C ARG A 28 -17.77 -12.69 12.21
N GLU A 29 -18.03 -11.41 12.03
CA GLU A 29 -19.26 -10.74 12.42
C GLU A 29 -20.36 -10.85 11.35
N GLY A 30 -20.07 -11.40 10.17
CA GLY A 30 -21.01 -11.53 9.06
C GLY A 30 -21.50 -10.19 8.56
N ARG A 31 -20.62 -9.20 8.45
CA ARG A 31 -20.94 -7.84 8.04
C ARG A 31 -19.93 -7.28 7.00
N GLY A 32 -20.20 -6.05 6.55
CA GLY A 32 -19.37 -5.36 5.57
C GLY A 32 -19.33 -6.10 4.25
N ILE A 33 -18.14 -6.22 3.67
CA ILE A 33 -17.91 -6.83 2.35
C ILE A 33 -18.42 -8.29 2.25
N PHE A 34 -18.54 -8.99 3.37
CA PHE A 34 -18.96 -10.39 3.41
C PHE A 34 -20.44 -10.59 3.75
N LEU A 35 -21.24 -9.52 3.92
CA LEU A 35 -22.64 -9.62 4.33
C LEU A 35 -23.46 -10.46 3.35
N ASP A 36 -23.43 -10.11 2.07
CA ASP A 36 -24.20 -10.79 1.01
C ASP A 36 -23.77 -12.25 0.83
N GLU A 37 -22.46 -12.50 0.87
CA GLU A 37 -21.87 -13.84 0.72
C GLU A 37 -22.28 -14.79 1.86
N LEU A 38 -22.45 -14.29 3.07
CA LEU A 38 -22.83 -15.07 4.24
C LEU A 38 -24.37 -15.19 4.37
N GLN A 39 -25.13 -14.21 3.89
CA GLN A 39 -26.60 -14.29 3.82
C GLN A 39 -27.03 -15.32 2.78
N GLY A 40 -26.48 -15.32 1.57
CA GLY A 40 -26.76 -16.33 0.55
C GLY A 40 -26.43 -17.76 1.01
N ALA A 41 -25.38 -17.93 1.83
CA ALA A 41 -25.07 -19.25 2.42
C ALA A 41 -26.10 -19.70 3.47
N ARG A 42 -26.76 -18.77 4.15
CA ARG A 42 -27.86 -19.07 5.13
C ARG A 42 -29.15 -19.45 4.40
N GLU A 43 -29.49 -18.80 3.30
CA GLU A 43 -30.69 -19.12 2.49
C GLU A 43 -30.60 -20.49 1.85
N VAL A 44 -29.42 -20.88 1.34
CA VAL A 44 -29.19 -22.23 0.78
C VAL A 44 -29.28 -23.31 1.86
N ALA A 45 -28.84 -23.02 3.08
CA ALA A 45 -28.92 -23.96 4.20
C ALA A 45 -30.33 -24.06 4.79
N SER A 46 -31.20 -23.06 4.60
CA SER A 46 -32.59 -23.03 5.08
C SER A 46 -33.62 -23.52 4.03
N GLY A 47 -33.19 -23.70 2.78
CA GLY A 47 -34.10 -24.05 1.65
C GLY A 47 -34.57 -25.51 1.61
N ASP A 48 -34.17 -26.39 2.52
CA ASP A 48 -34.51 -27.83 2.49
C ASP A 48 -34.97 -28.38 3.86
N ILE A 49 -35.81 -27.61 4.59
CA ILE A 49 -36.42 -28.16 5.80
C ILE A 49 -37.96 -28.01 5.67
N GLY A 50 -38.59 -29.11 5.25
CA GLY A 50 -40.02 -29.32 5.40
C GLY A 50 -40.45 -29.08 6.85
N THR A 51 -41.68 -28.59 7.02
CA THR A 51 -42.37 -28.24 8.27
C THR A 51 -42.12 -29.22 9.43
N GLY A 52 -41.05 -29.01 10.20
CA GLY A 52 -40.71 -29.69 11.42
C GLY A 52 -40.32 -28.68 12.49
N THR A 53 -40.91 -28.81 13.67
CA THR A 53 -40.72 -28.01 14.88
C THR A 53 -39.25 -27.60 15.07
N VAL A 54 -39.04 -26.29 15.18
CA VAL A 54 -37.74 -25.65 15.47
C VAL A 54 -37.29 -26.10 16.87
N THR A 55 -36.34 -27.04 16.93
CA THR A 55 -35.59 -27.34 18.14
C THR A 55 -34.27 -26.53 18.12
N ASP A 56 -33.79 -26.18 19.30
CA ASP A 56 -32.67 -25.26 19.63
C ASP A 56 -31.30 -25.61 19.00
N ASP A 57 -31.24 -26.65 18.17
CA ASP A 57 -29.99 -27.13 17.56
C ASP A 57 -29.52 -26.36 16.29
N THR A 58 -30.42 -25.54 15.71
CA THR A 58 -30.09 -24.73 14.50
C THR A 58 -29.10 -23.62 14.80
N THR A 59 -29.04 -23.16 16.04
CA THR A 59 -28.07 -22.14 16.50
C THR A 59 -26.64 -22.68 16.54
N ALA A 60 -26.47 -23.97 16.86
CA ALA A 60 -25.14 -24.59 16.95
C ALA A 60 -24.51 -24.84 15.58
N ALA A 61 -25.28 -25.25 14.57
CA ALA A 61 -24.78 -25.46 13.19
C ALA A 61 -24.42 -24.13 12.51
N THR A 62 -25.22 -23.08 12.72
CA THR A 62 -24.94 -21.72 12.19
C THR A 62 -23.71 -21.11 12.88
N GLN A 63 -23.49 -21.38 14.17
CA GLN A 63 -22.28 -20.98 14.89
C GLN A 63 -21.02 -21.76 14.49
N GLN A 64 -21.13 -23.02 14.03
CA GLN A 64 -20.01 -23.82 13.58
C GLN A 64 -19.47 -23.40 12.20
N VAL A 65 -20.33 -22.97 11.26
CA VAL A 65 -19.91 -22.43 9.95
C VAL A 65 -19.18 -21.09 10.08
N ALA A 66 -19.56 -20.28 11.07
CA ALA A 66 -18.92 -18.97 11.36
C ALA A 66 -17.53 -19.09 12.02
N LYS A 67 -17.07 -20.26 12.43
CA LYS A 67 -15.88 -20.42 13.29
C LYS A 67 -14.55 -20.52 12.58
N LYS A 68 -14.48 -20.77 11.28
CA LYS A 68 -13.20 -20.93 10.58
C LYS A 68 -12.92 -19.78 9.62
N ILE A 69 -12.35 -18.69 10.17
CA ILE A 69 -11.90 -17.56 9.34
C ILE A 69 -10.89 -18.07 8.32
N PRO A 70 -11.11 -17.83 7.01
CA PRO A 70 -10.20 -18.28 5.97
C PRO A 70 -8.83 -17.60 6.11
N ARG A 71 -7.79 -18.26 5.62
CA ARG A 71 -6.48 -17.62 5.49
C ARG A 71 -6.60 -16.43 4.56
N MET A 72 -5.99 -15.29 4.92
CA MET A 72 -5.95 -14.08 4.11
C MET A 72 -4.53 -13.53 4.04
N GLY A 73 -4.16 -12.98 2.90
CA GLY A 73 -2.88 -12.32 2.65
C GLY A 73 -3.04 -11.24 1.59
N HIS A 74 -1.99 -10.46 1.32
CA HIS A 74 -2.00 -9.40 0.29
C HIS A 74 -0.82 -9.52 -0.67
N ALA A 75 -0.99 -8.99 -1.90
CA ALA A 75 0.04 -8.90 -2.93
C ALA A 75 0.66 -7.49 -2.98
N GLY A 76 1.66 -7.25 -2.13
CA GLY A 76 2.41 -5.99 -2.08
C GLY A 76 1.91 -5.03 -1.00
N THR A 77 2.84 -4.69 -0.11
CA THR A 77 2.61 -3.77 1.01
C THR A 77 2.40 -2.34 0.49
N LEU A 78 1.48 -1.62 1.12
CA LEU A 78 1.36 -0.17 1.11
C LEU A 78 1.67 0.36 2.50
N ASP A 79 2.42 1.44 2.57
CA ASP A 79 2.72 2.15 3.82
C ASP A 79 1.44 2.74 4.45
N PRO A 80 1.41 3.06 5.75
CA PRO A 80 0.20 3.62 6.38
C PRO A 80 -0.27 4.93 5.73
N LEU A 81 0.66 5.82 5.36
CA LEU A 81 0.39 7.06 4.63
C LEU A 81 -0.27 6.81 3.27
N ALA A 82 0.10 5.73 2.58
CA ALA A 82 -0.38 5.43 1.23
C ALA A 82 -1.83 4.94 1.22
N THR A 83 -2.53 5.23 0.13
CA THR A 83 -3.89 4.77 -0.18
C THR A 83 -3.91 3.90 -1.43
N GLY A 84 -5.05 3.32 -1.76
CA GLY A 84 -5.30 2.72 -3.05
C GLY A 84 -5.29 1.19 -3.08
N LEU A 85 -5.16 0.66 -4.27
CA LEU A 85 -5.45 -0.73 -4.61
C LEU A 85 -4.59 -1.73 -3.85
N MET A 86 -5.27 -2.63 -3.13
CA MET A 86 -4.69 -3.84 -2.54
C MET A 86 -5.38 -5.09 -3.07
N LEU A 87 -4.60 -6.06 -3.50
CA LEU A 87 -5.08 -7.39 -3.87
C LEU A 87 -4.99 -8.31 -2.65
N ILE A 88 -6.15 -8.79 -2.18
CA ILE A 88 -6.27 -9.67 -1.00
C ILE A 88 -6.64 -11.07 -1.47
N GLY A 89 -5.75 -12.03 -1.26
CA GLY A 89 -6.03 -13.45 -1.47
C GLY A 89 -6.76 -14.04 -0.26
N ILE A 90 -7.84 -14.81 -0.51
CA ILE A 90 -8.66 -15.44 0.52
C ILE A 90 -8.65 -16.96 0.30
N GLY A 91 -8.44 -17.73 1.36
CA GLY A 91 -8.41 -19.19 1.30
C GLY A 91 -7.40 -19.72 0.27
N PRO A 92 -7.87 -20.49 -0.75
CA PRO A 92 -7.00 -20.99 -1.83
C PRO A 92 -6.33 -19.87 -2.63
N GLY A 93 -6.98 -18.70 -2.77
CA GLY A 93 -6.46 -17.53 -3.48
C GLY A 93 -5.16 -16.98 -2.88
N THR A 94 -4.83 -17.31 -1.62
CA THR A 94 -3.53 -16.93 -1.04
C THR A 94 -2.34 -17.54 -1.76
N LYS A 95 -2.53 -18.64 -2.51
CA LYS A 95 -1.47 -19.26 -3.32
C LYS A 95 -1.08 -18.41 -4.53
N LYS A 96 -2.02 -17.62 -5.06
CA LYS A 96 -1.80 -16.74 -6.23
C LYS A 96 -0.98 -15.48 -5.87
N LEU A 97 -0.88 -15.13 -4.58
CA LEU A 97 -0.21 -13.91 -4.12
C LEU A 97 1.27 -13.85 -4.52
N THR A 98 1.96 -14.97 -4.62
CA THR A 98 3.37 -15.05 -5.03
C THR A 98 3.59 -14.53 -6.45
N GLU A 99 2.64 -14.75 -7.35
CA GLU A 99 2.70 -14.22 -8.72
C GLU A 99 2.17 -12.80 -8.78
N LEU A 100 1.07 -12.49 -8.09
CA LEU A 100 0.47 -11.16 -8.07
C LEU A 100 1.41 -10.08 -7.49
N VAL A 101 2.27 -10.45 -6.55
CA VAL A 101 3.25 -9.49 -5.99
C VAL A 101 4.28 -9.04 -7.01
N LYS A 102 4.56 -9.84 -8.03
CA LYS A 102 5.55 -9.56 -9.09
C LYS A 102 5.04 -8.62 -10.18
N LEU A 103 3.73 -8.40 -10.27
CA LEU A 103 3.12 -7.53 -11.27
C LEU A 103 3.63 -6.09 -11.14
N ASP A 104 3.67 -5.38 -12.26
CA ASP A 104 3.99 -3.95 -12.30
C ASP A 104 2.87 -3.13 -11.64
N LYS A 105 3.19 -1.92 -11.19
CA LYS A 105 2.27 -1.07 -10.45
C LYS A 105 2.24 0.34 -11.02
N GLU A 106 1.07 0.95 -10.94
CA GLU A 106 0.89 2.37 -11.21
C GLU A 106 0.56 3.11 -9.90
N TYR A 107 1.19 4.27 -9.75
CA TYR A 107 1.00 5.14 -8.59
C TYR A 107 0.80 6.58 -9.03
N VAL A 108 -0.01 7.30 -8.26
CA VAL A 108 -0.02 8.76 -8.23
C VAL A 108 0.61 9.19 -6.91
N ALA A 109 1.69 9.96 -6.99
CA ALA A 109 2.49 10.43 -5.87
C ALA A 109 2.47 11.95 -5.80
N GLU A 110 2.28 12.51 -4.61
CA GLU A 110 2.58 13.92 -4.34
C GLU A 110 3.94 14.00 -3.66
N ILE A 111 4.88 14.68 -4.30
CA ILE A 111 6.26 14.84 -3.83
C ILE A 111 6.44 16.27 -3.37
N ARG A 112 6.76 16.45 -2.09
CA ARG A 112 7.12 17.75 -1.50
C ARG A 112 8.60 17.98 -1.72
N ILE A 113 8.95 19.08 -2.36
CA ILE A 113 10.32 19.53 -2.66
C ILE A 113 10.66 20.67 -1.70
N GLY A 114 11.86 20.63 -1.14
CA GLY A 114 12.35 21.58 -0.15
C GLY A 114 12.43 21.02 1.28
N GLU A 115 12.10 19.75 1.48
CA GLU A 115 12.11 19.09 2.78
C GLU A 115 12.43 17.60 2.64
N ARG A 116 13.33 17.04 3.47
CA ARG A 116 13.60 15.61 3.58
C ARG A 116 13.31 15.11 5.00
N ARG A 117 12.79 13.91 5.09
CA ARG A 117 12.42 13.27 6.36
C ARG A 117 13.08 11.91 6.56
N THR A 118 13.20 11.49 7.81
CA THR A 118 13.86 10.22 8.20
C THR A 118 13.25 8.99 7.54
N THR A 119 11.94 8.97 7.29
CA THR A 119 11.23 7.85 6.66
C THR A 119 11.13 7.96 5.13
N GLY A 120 11.49 9.13 4.55
CA GLY A 120 11.26 9.47 3.13
C GLY A 120 9.80 9.82 2.84
N ASP A 121 8.94 9.94 3.87
CA ASP A 121 7.54 10.37 3.80
C ASP A 121 7.16 11.25 5.01
N LEU A 122 5.94 11.78 5.04
CA LEU A 122 5.51 12.71 6.09
C LEU A 122 5.34 12.08 7.49
N GLU A 123 5.51 10.78 7.64
CA GLU A 123 5.43 10.10 8.95
C GLU A 123 6.73 10.26 9.77
N GLY A 124 7.86 10.60 9.12
CA GLY A 124 9.16 10.79 9.77
C GLY A 124 9.43 12.24 10.22
N ASP A 125 10.48 12.41 11.00
CA ASP A 125 10.97 13.71 11.44
C ASP A 125 11.72 14.44 10.30
N VAL A 126 11.66 15.77 10.30
CA VAL A 126 12.40 16.60 9.33
C VAL A 126 13.89 16.54 9.64
N VAL A 127 14.71 16.21 8.66
CA VAL A 127 16.17 16.13 8.77
C VAL A 127 16.90 17.14 7.89
N GLU A 128 16.22 17.68 6.87
CA GLU A 128 16.81 18.68 5.98
C GLU A 128 15.72 19.58 5.38
N GLU A 129 15.99 20.86 5.33
CA GLU A 129 15.10 21.85 4.73
C GLU A 129 15.90 22.82 3.85
N LYS A 130 15.31 23.21 2.73
CA LYS A 130 15.88 24.20 1.81
C LYS A 130 14.74 24.95 1.14
N VAL A 131 14.77 26.29 1.22
CA VAL A 131 13.81 27.13 0.52
C VAL A 131 13.91 26.88 -0.98
N VAL A 132 12.77 26.63 -1.63
CA VAL A 132 12.69 26.44 -3.08
C VAL A 132 12.51 27.79 -3.74
N VAL A 133 13.48 28.16 -4.56
CA VAL A 133 13.50 29.44 -5.29
C VAL A 133 13.56 29.15 -6.78
N ASP A 134 12.70 29.81 -7.55
CA ASP A 134 12.69 29.81 -9.02
C ASP A 134 12.63 28.41 -9.69
N LEU A 135 12.16 27.39 -8.97
CA LEU A 135 11.95 26.06 -9.55
C LEU A 135 10.76 26.09 -10.50
N THR A 136 10.99 25.71 -11.74
CA THR A 136 9.98 25.70 -12.79
C THR A 136 9.37 24.33 -13.01
N LYS A 137 8.18 24.29 -13.62
CA LYS A 137 7.50 23.04 -14.01
C LYS A 137 8.35 22.25 -15.03
N GLU A 138 9.01 22.96 -15.92
CA GLU A 138 9.87 22.41 -16.97
C GLU A 138 11.08 21.69 -16.37
N GLU A 139 11.78 22.30 -15.42
CA GLU A 139 12.90 21.66 -14.72
C GLU A 139 12.49 20.39 -13.99
N VAL A 140 11.30 20.40 -13.33
CA VAL A 140 10.77 19.20 -12.68
C VAL A 140 10.42 18.13 -13.71
N ALA A 141 9.81 18.48 -14.83
CA ALA A 141 9.49 17.53 -15.90
C ALA A 141 10.75 16.91 -16.51
N ASP A 142 11.78 17.71 -16.79
CA ASP A 142 13.05 17.23 -17.32
C ASP A 142 13.76 16.29 -16.33
N ALA A 143 13.78 16.64 -15.04
CA ALA A 143 14.34 15.76 -14.01
C ALA A 143 13.59 14.44 -13.89
N LEU A 144 12.24 14.45 -14.00
CA LEU A 144 11.41 13.24 -13.98
C LEU A 144 11.72 12.29 -15.14
N VAL A 145 11.90 12.81 -16.36
CA VAL A 145 12.23 11.99 -17.53
C VAL A 145 13.53 11.21 -17.31
N THR A 146 14.49 11.79 -16.59
CA THR A 146 15.75 11.10 -16.27
C THR A 146 15.59 9.91 -15.32
N LEU A 147 14.44 9.79 -14.61
CA LEU A 147 14.14 8.63 -13.76
C LEU A 147 13.69 7.40 -14.55
N ILE A 148 13.38 7.52 -15.85
CA ILE A 148 12.96 6.38 -16.66
C ILE A 148 14.14 5.40 -16.84
N GLY A 149 13.85 4.11 -16.78
CA GLY A 149 14.83 3.04 -16.88
C GLY A 149 15.14 2.38 -15.54
N GLU A 150 16.33 1.81 -15.43
CA GLU A 150 16.81 1.17 -14.21
C GLU A 150 17.53 2.19 -13.33
N GLN A 151 17.09 2.27 -12.07
CA GLN A 151 17.60 3.16 -11.05
C GLN A 151 18.18 2.35 -9.90
N GLU A 152 19.47 2.44 -9.66
CA GLU A 152 20.11 1.85 -8.47
C GLU A 152 19.97 2.82 -7.30
N LEU A 153 18.99 2.57 -6.43
CA LEU A 153 18.66 3.47 -5.34
C LEU A 153 18.68 2.76 -3.98
N PRO A 154 19.05 3.49 -2.91
CA PRO A 154 18.91 2.98 -1.55
C PRO A 154 17.43 2.75 -1.24
N VAL A 155 17.15 1.65 -0.56
CA VAL A 155 15.81 1.36 -0.04
C VAL A 155 15.65 2.09 1.28
N SER A 156 14.46 2.67 1.51
CA SER A 156 14.18 3.30 2.80
C SER A 156 14.48 2.33 3.97
N ALA A 157 15.14 2.83 5.01
CA ALA A 157 15.38 2.09 6.25
C ALA A 157 14.07 1.54 6.86
N TYR A 158 12.94 2.22 6.62
CA TYR A 158 11.59 1.80 7.04
C TYR A 158 10.90 0.88 6.02
N SER A 159 11.63 -0.11 5.51
CA SER A 159 11.12 -1.10 4.55
C SER A 159 10.97 -2.50 5.15
N ALA A 160 10.20 -3.37 4.46
CA ALA A 160 10.03 -4.76 4.85
C ALA A 160 11.17 -5.68 4.38
N ILE A 161 12.18 -5.16 3.69
CA ILE A 161 13.36 -5.93 3.25
C ILE A 161 14.07 -6.48 4.47
N LYS A 162 14.45 -7.75 4.38
CA LYS A 162 15.23 -8.41 5.44
C LYS A 162 16.72 -8.33 5.12
N VAL A 163 17.49 -7.87 6.10
CA VAL A 163 18.95 -7.96 6.12
C VAL A 163 19.31 -8.87 7.30
N ASP A 164 20.06 -9.95 7.05
CA ASP A 164 20.37 -11.00 8.03
C ASP A 164 19.12 -11.57 8.74
N GLY A 165 18.04 -11.77 7.98
CA GLY A 165 16.77 -12.30 8.49
C GLY A 165 15.89 -11.31 9.26
N VAL A 166 16.37 -10.08 9.55
CA VAL A 166 15.64 -9.06 10.30
C VAL A 166 15.10 -7.98 9.34
N PRO A 167 13.78 -7.68 9.34
CA PRO A 167 13.24 -6.59 8.54
C PRO A 167 13.86 -5.23 8.88
N MET A 168 14.18 -4.44 7.85
CA MET A 168 14.84 -3.13 8.00
C MET A 168 14.06 -2.18 8.91
N TYR A 169 12.73 -2.12 8.80
CA TYR A 169 11.91 -1.25 9.67
C TYR A 169 12.06 -1.57 11.16
N LYS A 170 12.37 -2.83 11.53
CA LYS A 170 12.65 -3.19 12.92
C LYS A 170 14.02 -2.70 13.37
N ARG A 171 15.02 -2.73 12.47
CA ARG A 171 16.35 -2.16 12.72
C ARG A 171 16.25 -0.65 12.88
N ALA A 172 15.53 0.03 11.96
CA ALA A 172 15.34 1.47 12.01
C ALA A 172 14.69 1.93 13.32
N ARG A 173 13.56 1.33 13.72
CA ARG A 173 12.90 1.66 15.01
C ARG A 173 13.80 1.42 16.23
N LYS A 174 14.64 0.38 16.20
CA LYS A 174 15.56 0.09 17.31
C LYS A 174 16.70 1.11 17.36
N ALA A 175 17.20 1.57 16.23
CA ALA A 175 18.21 2.63 16.14
C ALA A 175 17.62 3.96 16.62
N GLU A 176 16.43 4.33 16.13
CA GLU A 176 15.71 5.53 16.54
C GLU A 176 15.49 5.62 18.07
N GLN A 177 15.10 4.51 18.71
CA GLN A 177 14.97 4.43 20.18
C GLN A 177 16.29 4.70 20.93
N LYS A 178 17.44 4.55 20.25
CA LYS A 178 18.76 4.82 20.80
C LYS A 178 19.34 6.18 20.39
N GLY A 179 18.60 6.95 19.56
CA GLY A 179 19.10 8.17 18.95
C GLY A 179 20.15 7.93 17.86
N GLU A 180 20.17 6.72 17.27
CA GLU A 180 21.08 6.32 16.21
C GLU A 180 20.34 6.31 14.85
N GLU A 181 21.05 6.59 13.75
CA GLU A 181 20.53 6.41 12.40
C GLU A 181 21.01 5.09 11.80
N VAL A 182 20.17 4.46 10.96
CA VAL A 182 20.59 3.32 10.14
C VAL A 182 21.28 3.85 8.88
N THR A 183 22.58 3.80 8.84
CA THR A 183 23.39 4.30 7.71
C THR A 183 23.57 3.27 6.59
N GLU A 184 23.50 1.98 6.91
CA GLU A 184 23.64 0.90 5.94
C GLU A 184 22.26 0.39 5.49
N VAL A 185 21.81 0.87 4.33
CA VAL A 185 20.58 0.41 3.68
C VAL A 185 20.91 -0.30 2.36
N PRO A 186 20.20 -1.38 2.02
CA PRO A 186 20.41 -2.08 0.75
C PRO A 186 20.13 -1.15 -0.43
N VAL A 187 20.99 -1.21 -1.44
CA VAL A 187 20.71 -0.64 -2.76
C VAL A 187 19.96 -1.68 -3.58
N ARG A 188 18.96 -1.24 -4.34
CA ARG A 188 18.16 -2.09 -5.23
C ARG A 188 18.01 -1.42 -6.60
N VAL A 189 17.99 -2.25 -7.63
CA VAL A 189 17.57 -1.81 -8.95
C VAL A 189 16.06 -1.67 -8.95
N MET A 190 15.58 -0.46 -9.20
CA MET A 190 14.18 -0.10 -9.34
C MET A 190 13.91 0.24 -10.79
N LYS A 191 12.89 -0.34 -11.39
CA LYS A 191 12.59 -0.14 -12.80
C LYS A 191 11.42 0.82 -12.96
N VAL A 192 11.64 1.91 -13.66
CA VAL A 192 10.64 2.93 -13.98
C VAL A 192 10.37 2.86 -15.48
N TYR A 193 9.12 2.54 -15.85
CA TYR A 193 8.73 2.43 -17.26
C TYR A 193 8.23 3.75 -17.81
N GLU A 194 7.41 4.45 -17.02
CA GLU A 194 6.81 5.73 -17.40
C GLU A 194 6.74 6.66 -16.20
N VAL A 195 6.90 7.95 -16.48
CA VAL A 195 6.61 9.04 -15.53
C VAL A 195 5.82 10.13 -16.26
N GLU A 196 4.92 10.78 -15.54
CA GLU A 196 4.14 11.90 -16.03
C GLU A 196 3.94 12.94 -14.93
N LEU A 197 4.33 14.18 -15.18
CA LEU A 197 4.04 15.29 -14.28
C LEU A 197 2.60 15.76 -14.48
N LEU A 198 1.71 15.38 -13.55
CA LEU A 198 0.28 15.74 -13.62
C LEU A 198 0.04 17.18 -13.16
N LYS A 199 0.74 17.62 -12.11
CA LYS A 199 0.58 18.95 -11.51
C LYS A 199 1.89 19.40 -10.88
N PHE A 200 2.15 20.70 -10.92
CA PHE A 200 3.24 21.34 -10.18
C PHE A 200 2.75 22.66 -9.58
N GLU A 201 3.05 22.89 -8.31
CA GLU A 201 2.64 24.08 -7.59
C GLU A 201 3.74 24.53 -6.63
N MET A 202 3.97 25.84 -6.59
CA MET A 202 4.72 26.47 -5.50
C MET A 202 3.79 26.64 -4.28
N ALA A 203 4.27 26.25 -3.11
CA ALA A 203 3.54 26.27 -1.84
C ALA A 203 4.39 27.01 -0.77
N GLY A 204 4.42 28.32 -0.86
CA GLY A 204 5.29 29.17 -0.03
C GLY A 204 6.76 28.94 -0.38
N ASP A 205 7.55 28.52 0.60
CA ASP A 205 8.98 28.20 0.49
C ASP A 205 9.25 26.74 0.07
N ARG A 206 8.23 26.01 -0.36
CA ARG A 206 8.26 24.64 -0.85
C ARG A 206 7.61 24.55 -2.23
N ALA A 207 7.79 23.42 -2.89
CA ALA A 207 7.02 23.06 -4.06
C ALA A 207 6.39 21.67 -3.90
N VAL A 208 5.31 21.39 -4.63
CA VAL A 208 4.65 20.10 -4.67
C VAL A 208 4.50 19.66 -6.13
N ALA A 209 5.03 18.49 -6.45
CA ALA A 209 4.86 17.83 -7.74
C ALA A 209 3.93 16.63 -7.58
N THR A 210 2.83 16.57 -8.36
CA THR A 210 1.98 15.38 -8.48
C THR A 210 2.41 14.61 -9.71
N VAL A 211 2.85 13.37 -9.50
CA VAL A 211 3.49 12.55 -10.54
C VAL A 211 2.81 11.20 -10.64
N ARG A 212 2.48 10.78 -11.86
CA ARG A 212 2.11 9.39 -12.16
C ARG A 212 3.37 8.60 -12.48
N PHE A 213 3.55 7.46 -11.81
CA PHE A 213 4.63 6.51 -12.05
C PHE A 213 4.06 5.17 -12.49
N PHE A 214 4.57 4.59 -13.58
CA PHE A 214 4.41 3.18 -13.91
C PHE A 214 5.75 2.47 -13.70
N VAL A 215 5.79 1.48 -12.78
CA VAL A 215 7.04 0.93 -12.26
C VAL A 215 6.99 -0.59 -12.08
N GLY A 216 8.16 -1.19 -12.14
CA GLY A 216 8.36 -2.61 -11.84
C GLY A 216 8.11 -2.95 -10.38
N SER A 217 7.81 -4.22 -10.13
CA SER A 217 7.63 -4.74 -8.78
C SER A 217 8.85 -4.50 -7.91
N GLY A 218 8.62 -4.10 -6.65
CA GLY A 218 9.68 -3.83 -5.69
C GLY A 218 10.25 -2.42 -5.73
N THR A 219 9.74 -1.56 -6.60
CA THR A 219 10.10 -0.13 -6.64
C THR A 219 9.53 0.60 -5.43
N TYR A 220 10.35 1.43 -4.79
CA TYR A 220 10.01 2.28 -3.66
C TYR A 220 9.82 3.72 -4.14
N ILE A 221 8.57 4.18 -4.16
CA ILE A 221 8.24 5.56 -4.61
C ILE A 221 8.88 6.61 -3.70
N ARG A 222 9.09 6.31 -2.41
CA ARG A 222 9.85 7.17 -1.49
C ARG A 222 11.29 7.40 -1.98
N SER A 223 11.97 6.34 -2.42
CA SER A 223 13.34 6.47 -2.98
C SER A 223 13.36 7.26 -4.29
N LEU A 224 12.32 7.12 -5.13
CA LEU A 224 12.18 7.92 -6.34
C LEU A 224 11.90 9.40 -6.03
N ALA A 225 11.14 9.69 -4.97
CA ALA A 225 10.88 11.06 -4.53
C ALA A 225 12.16 11.75 -4.04
N GLU A 226 12.95 11.06 -3.21
CA GLU A 226 14.25 11.56 -2.75
C GLU A 226 15.24 11.74 -3.91
N GLU A 227 15.27 10.79 -4.86
CA GLU A 227 16.12 10.88 -6.04
C GLU A 227 15.74 12.05 -6.96
N LEU A 228 14.43 12.30 -7.16
CA LEU A 228 13.96 13.48 -7.86
C LEU A 228 14.50 14.76 -7.21
N GLY A 229 14.37 14.85 -5.88
CA GLY A 229 14.90 15.98 -5.13
C GLY A 229 16.40 16.17 -5.34
N ARG A 230 17.18 15.08 -5.27
CA ARG A 230 18.63 15.10 -5.49
C ARG A 230 18.99 15.65 -6.89
N ARG A 231 18.23 15.26 -7.93
CA ARG A 231 18.45 15.75 -9.31
C ARG A 231 18.11 17.23 -9.46
N LEU A 232 17.15 17.71 -8.68
CA LEU A 232 16.76 19.12 -8.63
C LEU A 232 17.64 19.96 -7.66
N ASN A 233 18.62 19.33 -6.96
CA ASN A 233 19.42 19.95 -5.91
C ASN A 233 18.58 20.50 -4.73
N TYR A 234 17.45 19.86 -4.42
CA TYR A 234 16.60 20.13 -3.27
C TYR A 234 16.35 18.86 -2.46
N PRO A 235 16.22 18.94 -1.14
CA PRO A 235 15.67 17.83 -0.37
C PRO A 235 14.22 17.59 -0.80
N ALA A 236 13.78 16.31 -0.85
CA ALA A 236 12.41 15.99 -1.18
C ALA A 236 11.90 14.79 -0.37
N THR A 237 10.58 14.74 -0.17
CA THR A 237 9.90 13.69 0.57
C THR A 237 8.55 13.36 -0.06
N LEU A 238 8.07 12.13 0.15
CA LEU A 238 6.76 11.70 -0.32
C LEU A 238 5.67 12.27 0.61
N GLN A 239 4.77 13.10 0.06
CA GLN A 239 3.67 13.72 0.80
C GLN A 239 2.41 12.85 0.83
N ASN A 240 2.03 12.31 -0.33
CA ASN A 240 0.91 11.38 -0.49
C ASN A 240 1.25 10.33 -1.53
N LEU A 241 0.63 9.15 -1.41
CA LEU A 241 0.78 8.07 -2.37
C LEU A 241 -0.55 7.36 -2.56
N ARG A 242 -0.94 7.13 -3.82
CA ARG A 242 -2.08 6.33 -4.19
C ARG A 242 -1.69 5.30 -5.22
N ARG A 243 -1.86 4.01 -4.93
CA ARG A 243 -1.69 2.96 -5.93
C ARG A 243 -2.97 2.79 -6.74
N THR A 244 -2.90 3.06 -8.03
CA THR A 244 -4.05 3.03 -8.95
C THR A 244 -4.19 1.71 -9.67
N LYS A 245 -3.04 1.01 -9.97
CA LYS A 245 -3.07 -0.30 -10.65
C LYS A 245 -2.04 -1.28 -10.08
N VAL A 246 -2.36 -2.56 -10.22
CA VAL A 246 -1.46 -3.71 -10.00
C VAL A 246 -1.68 -4.67 -11.17
N GLY A 247 -0.72 -4.72 -12.14
CA GLY A 247 -0.94 -5.42 -13.39
C GLY A 247 -2.19 -4.94 -14.11
N GLU A 248 -3.09 -5.88 -14.42
CA GLU A 248 -4.38 -5.61 -15.07
C GLU A 248 -5.47 -5.08 -14.11
N PHE A 249 -5.26 -5.18 -12.79
CA PHE A 249 -6.24 -4.77 -11.79
C PHE A 249 -6.22 -3.26 -11.61
N ASP A 250 -7.40 -2.64 -11.65
CA ASP A 250 -7.59 -1.19 -11.54
C ASP A 250 -8.34 -0.84 -10.24
N ILE A 251 -8.00 0.31 -9.66
CA ILE A 251 -8.61 0.82 -8.43
C ILE A 251 -10.12 1.06 -8.55
N LYS A 252 -10.62 1.33 -9.77
CA LYS A 252 -12.06 1.52 -10.03
C LYS A 252 -12.90 0.29 -9.70
N ASP A 253 -12.29 -0.91 -9.73
CA ASP A 253 -12.94 -2.18 -9.43
C ASP A 253 -12.80 -2.58 -7.96
N ALA A 254 -12.14 -1.76 -7.15
CA ALA A 254 -11.90 -2.03 -5.73
C ALA A 254 -13.10 -1.63 -4.86
N LYS A 255 -13.39 -2.47 -3.86
CA LYS A 255 -14.35 -2.16 -2.80
C LYS A 255 -13.72 -1.24 -1.77
N GLN A 256 -14.51 -0.32 -1.25
CA GLN A 256 -14.10 0.48 -0.08
C GLN A 256 -14.04 -0.41 1.16
N LEU A 257 -13.12 -0.11 2.04
CA LEU A 257 -13.06 -0.76 3.35
C LEU A 257 -13.95 0.03 4.32
N ASP A 258 -15.20 -0.42 4.47
CA ASP A 258 -16.12 0.16 5.43
C ASP A 258 -15.72 -0.23 6.85
N ASP A 259 -15.78 0.73 7.79
CA ASP A 259 -15.51 0.58 9.22
C ASP A 259 -14.09 0.11 9.63
N PHE A 260 -13.32 1.08 10.07
CA PHE A 260 -12.09 0.85 10.82
C PHE A 260 -12.33 0.49 12.28
#